data_1aeb6a09019333b6993f932720fd21bd
#
_entry.id   1aeb6a09019333b6993f932720fd21bd
#
_cell.length_a   1.000
_cell.length_b   1.000
_cell.length_c   1.000
_cell.angle_alpha   90.00
_cell.angle_beta   90.00
_cell.angle_gamma   90.00
#
_symmetry.space_group_name_H-M   'P 1'
#
loop_
_entity.id
_entity.type
_entity.pdbx_description
1 polymer ?
#
loop_
_entity_poly.entity_id
_entity_poly.type
_entity_poly.pdbx_seq_one_letter_code
_entity_poly.pdbx_strand_id
1 'polypeptide(L)'
;LAYTLYEFDLVDYDFISKYTVGFDNFLSYLLGKKDGIPKTAQWASDICEIETEIIKTLAKKMSSKRTMISISWSLTRQDHGEQPFWMAIALSCMLGQIGLPGGGFGFGYSATNFIGGNFVIPPAAAFPQGINQVKDFIPVARISDLLLKPGTNFEFDGQNYTYPNTKIVYWAGGNPFHHHQDLGLLMKAWKKPDTVICNEWCWNSLAKRSDIVLPCTTPLEREDLGLTPRDPYIIKMSKLTEPYQYSRDDFDIFSGIAKEMGVLDNFTDGKTKEQWQKWIYNETREKSLKQNINMPSYDDFIKKGWFKFPDHREDV
;
A
#
# COMPACT_ATOMS: atom_id res chain seq x y z
N LEU A 1 4.17 18.61 21.63
CA LEU A 1 2.95 19.31 21.20
C LEU A 1 1.76 18.96 22.09
N ALA A 2 1.43 17.68 22.27
CA ALA A 2 0.28 17.23 23.07
C ALA A 2 0.37 17.68 24.54
N TYR A 3 1.55 17.57 25.15
CA TYR A 3 1.77 18.08 26.52
C TYR A 3 1.51 19.58 26.59
N THR A 4 1.98 20.36 25.62
CA THR A 4 1.75 21.80 25.56
C THR A 4 0.28 22.17 25.38
N LEU A 5 -0.49 21.41 24.59
CA LEU A 5 -1.95 21.62 24.51
C LEU A 5 -2.62 21.42 25.85
N TYR A 6 -2.21 20.40 26.60
CA TYR A 6 -2.71 20.16 27.96
C TYR A 6 -2.28 21.25 28.94
N GLU A 7 -0.99 21.60 28.96
CA GLU A 7 -0.41 22.60 29.86
C GLU A 7 -1.06 23.99 29.75
N PHE A 8 -1.46 24.38 28.55
CA PHE A 8 -2.09 25.68 28.27
C PHE A 8 -3.63 25.62 28.14
N ASP A 9 -4.25 24.51 28.55
CA ASP A 9 -5.72 24.32 28.47
C ASP A 9 -6.29 24.53 27.05
N LEU A 10 -5.61 23.97 26.05
CA LEU A 10 -5.94 24.08 24.63
C LEU A 10 -6.55 22.79 24.05
N VAL A 11 -6.85 21.81 24.90
CA VAL A 11 -7.44 20.54 24.51
C VAL A 11 -8.95 20.72 24.30
N ASP A 12 -9.49 20.22 23.19
CA ASP A 12 -10.92 20.14 22.97
C ASP A 12 -11.51 18.92 23.72
N TYR A 13 -11.87 19.13 25.00
CA TYR A 13 -12.45 18.08 25.83
C TYR A 13 -13.85 17.64 25.40
N ASP A 14 -14.58 18.51 24.70
CA ASP A 14 -15.90 18.16 24.14
C ASP A 14 -15.75 17.13 23.05
N PHE A 15 -14.78 17.32 22.15
CA PHE A 15 -14.45 16.35 21.11
C PHE A 15 -13.93 15.05 21.74
N ILE A 16 -12.99 15.13 22.66
CA ILE A 16 -12.40 13.98 23.36
C ILE A 16 -13.50 13.12 24.01
N SER A 17 -14.41 13.74 24.75
CA SER A 17 -15.46 13.01 25.47
C SER A 17 -16.48 12.31 24.58
N LYS A 18 -16.74 12.88 23.38
CA LYS A 18 -17.77 12.37 22.46
C LYS A 18 -17.22 11.32 21.49
N TYR A 19 -15.97 11.43 21.07
CA TYR A 19 -15.45 10.72 19.89
C TYR A 19 -14.22 9.86 20.18
N THR A 20 -13.72 9.85 21.42
CA THR A 20 -12.53 9.05 21.77
C THR A 20 -12.76 8.17 22.99
N VAL A 21 -11.89 7.16 23.12
CA VAL A 21 -11.79 6.31 24.30
C VAL A 21 -10.34 6.23 24.77
N GLY A 22 -10.13 6.10 26.10
CA GLY A 22 -8.78 5.89 26.66
C GLY A 22 -7.93 7.14 26.79
N PHE A 23 -8.49 8.35 26.70
CA PHE A 23 -7.74 9.59 26.86
C PHE A 23 -7.03 9.68 28.22
N ASP A 24 -7.65 9.23 29.31
CA ASP A 24 -7.04 9.25 30.64
C ASP A 24 -5.75 8.40 30.72
N ASN A 25 -5.74 7.27 30.01
CA ASN A 25 -4.55 6.43 29.88
C ASN A 25 -3.43 7.14 29.10
N PHE A 26 -3.79 7.82 28.01
CA PHE A 26 -2.87 8.61 27.24
C PHE A 26 -2.34 9.82 28.03
N LEU A 27 -3.21 10.54 28.73
CA LEU A 27 -2.84 11.65 29.61
C LEU A 27 -1.91 11.20 30.72
N SER A 28 -2.16 10.03 31.33
CA SER A 28 -1.27 9.45 32.34
C SER A 28 0.13 9.17 31.81
N TYR A 29 0.26 8.69 30.58
CA TYR A 29 1.54 8.55 29.88
C TYR A 29 2.18 9.92 29.62
N LEU A 30 1.42 10.86 29.07
CA LEU A 30 1.89 12.20 28.72
C LEU A 30 2.47 12.94 29.93
N LEU A 31 1.82 12.79 31.10
CA LEU A 31 2.25 13.39 32.35
C LEU A 31 3.38 12.61 33.07
N GLY A 32 3.87 11.54 32.49
CA GLY A 32 4.94 10.74 33.08
C GLY A 32 4.51 9.86 34.23
N LYS A 33 3.20 9.65 34.48
CA LYS A 33 2.72 8.82 35.62
C LYS A 33 3.06 7.34 35.45
N LYS A 34 3.35 6.89 34.22
CA LYS A 34 3.66 5.48 33.93
C LYS A 34 5.16 5.16 34.01
N ASP A 35 6.01 6.11 33.66
CA ASP A 35 7.45 5.92 33.49
C ASP A 35 8.32 6.97 34.22
N GLY A 36 7.70 7.90 34.95
CA GLY A 36 8.40 8.96 35.67
C GLY A 36 8.89 10.11 34.81
N ILE A 37 8.59 10.10 33.50
CA ILE A 37 9.13 11.07 32.52
C ILE A 37 7.98 11.83 31.84
N PRO A 38 7.66 13.09 32.27
CA PRO A 38 6.68 13.92 31.58
C PRO A 38 7.16 14.25 30.15
N LYS A 39 6.25 14.11 29.18
CA LYS A 39 6.55 14.32 27.74
C LYS A 39 6.44 15.79 27.35
N THR A 40 7.18 16.66 28.08
CA THR A 40 7.17 18.12 27.93
C THR A 40 7.76 18.56 26.58
N ALA A 41 7.62 19.85 26.26
CA ALA A 41 8.29 20.43 25.10
C ALA A 41 9.82 20.37 25.23
N GLN A 42 10.37 20.47 26.47
CA GLN A 42 11.80 20.30 26.72
C GLN A 42 12.24 18.85 26.47
N TRP A 43 11.51 17.87 27.01
CA TRP A 43 11.78 16.46 26.72
C TRP A 43 11.83 16.15 25.22
N ALA A 44 10.90 16.72 24.45
CA ALA A 44 10.89 16.57 22.99
C ALA A 44 12.06 17.30 22.33
N SER A 45 12.42 18.49 22.80
CA SER A 45 13.55 19.29 22.32
C SER A 45 14.87 18.51 22.42
N ASP A 46 15.08 17.84 23.55
CA ASP A 46 16.29 17.05 23.80
C ASP A 46 16.41 15.85 22.85
N ILE A 47 15.28 15.36 22.30
CA ILE A 47 15.25 14.21 21.38
C ILE A 47 15.33 14.64 19.90
N CYS A 48 14.57 15.67 19.52
CA CYS A 48 14.39 16.04 18.12
C CYS A 48 15.20 17.28 17.70
N GLU A 49 15.97 17.88 18.62
CA GLU A 49 16.82 19.04 18.39
C GLU A 49 16.04 20.30 17.89
N ILE A 50 14.73 20.35 18.19
CA ILE A 50 13.89 21.52 17.92
C ILE A 50 13.73 22.33 19.21
N GLU A 51 13.98 23.61 19.16
CA GLU A 51 13.88 24.49 20.32
C GLU A 51 12.51 24.41 21.02
N THR A 52 12.52 24.33 22.35
CA THR A 52 11.33 24.21 23.19
C THR A 52 10.27 25.26 22.87
N GLU A 53 10.66 26.51 22.65
CA GLU A 53 9.72 27.61 22.36
C GLU A 53 9.10 27.50 20.96
N ILE A 54 9.81 26.89 20.01
CA ILE A 54 9.24 26.57 18.67
C ILE A 54 8.13 25.54 18.84
N ILE A 55 8.37 24.48 19.62
CA ILE A 55 7.37 23.42 19.89
C ILE A 55 6.12 24.01 20.56
N LYS A 56 6.29 24.83 21.59
CA LYS A 56 5.18 25.49 22.29
C LYS A 56 4.41 26.45 21.40
N THR A 57 5.12 27.27 20.62
CA THR A 57 4.52 28.21 19.67
C THR A 57 3.71 27.47 18.60
N LEU A 58 4.25 26.35 18.09
CA LEU A 58 3.54 25.53 17.11
C LEU A 58 2.23 24.95 17.71
N ALA A 59 2.27 24.38 18.91
CA ALA A 59 1.08 23.84 19.56
C ALA A 59 -0.03 24.91 19.72
N LYS A 60 0.32 26.11 20.19
CA LYS A 60 -0.61 27.23 20.30
C LYS A 60 -1.17 27.67 18.95
N LYS A 61 -0.32 27.70 17.91
CA LYS A 61 -0.74 28.05 16.56
C LYS A 61 -1.70 27.01 15.98
N MET A 62 -1.45 25.71 16.23
CA MET A 62 -2.31 24.63 15.79
C MET A 62 -3.70 24.68 16.41
N SER A 63 -3.81 25.01 17.70
CA SER A 63 -5.11 25.14 18.39
C SER A 63 -5.90 26.38 17.96
N SER A 64 -5.21 27.46 17.59
CA SER A 64 -5.86 28.75 17.21
C SER A 64 -6.25 28.82 15.72
N LYS A 65 -5.90 27.82 14.91
CA LYS A 65 -6.14 27.82 13.46
C LYS A 65 -6.71 26.47 13.00
N ARG A 66 -7.35 26.48 11.83
CA ARG A 66 -7.69 25.24 11.14
C ARG A 66 -6.39 24.50 10.79
N THR A 67 -6.24 23.30 11.32
CA THR A 67 -4.99 22.54 11.22
C THR A 67 -5.26 21.11 10.74
N MET A 68 -4.66 20.73 9.64
CA MET A 68 -4.55 19.34 9.20
C MET A 68 -3.13 18.86 9.47
N ILE A 69 -3.00 17.70 10.16
CA ILE A 69 -1.72 17.03 10.39
C ILE A 69 -1.56 15.99 9.30
N SER A 70 -0.57 16.17 8.43
CA SER A 70 -0.21 15.18 7.40
C SER A 70 1.15 14.57 7.71
N ILE A 71 1.25 13.26 7.60
CA ILE A 71 2.48 12.52 7.85
C ILE A 71 2.85 11.64 6.65
N SER A 72 4.14 11.33 6.53
CA SER A 72 4.67 10.54 5.42
C SER A 72 4.38 9.06 5.61
N TRP A 73 4.01 8.38 4.52
CA TRP A 73 3.84 6.94 4.50
C TRP A 73 5.12 6.17 4.84
N SER A 74 6.28 6.71 4.51
CA SER A 74 7.57 6.06 4.78
C SER A 74 7.81 5.77 6.26
N LEU A 75 7.13 6.46 7.18
CA LEU A 75 7.22 6.21 8.63
C LEU A 75 6.81 4.78 9.03
N THR A 76 6.00 4.09 8.21
CA THR A 76 5.65 2.68 8.45
C THR A 76 6.83 1.72 8.31
N ARG A 77 7.94 2.16 7.66
CA ARG A 77 9.08 1.32 7.32
C ARG A 77 10.18 1.35 8.37
N GLN A 78 9.83 1.47 9.62
CA GLN A 78 10.74 1.47 10.77
C GLN A 78 10.18 0.61 11.89
N ASP A 79 11.03 0.33 12.88
CA ASP A 79 10.56 -0.32 14.10
C ASP A 79 9.51 0.56 14.80
N HIS A 80 8.41 -0.05 15.22
CA HIS A 80 7.24 0.66 15.77
C HIS A 80 6.68 1.76 14.87
N GLY A 81 6.73 1.57 13.55
CA GLY A 81 6.30 2.54 12.55
C GLY A 81 4.83 2.97 12.63
N GLU A 82 3.99 2.22 13.32
CA GLU A 82 2.59 2.57 13.62
C GLU A 82 2.47 3.71 14.63
N GLN A 83 3.44 3.89 15.53
CA GLN A 83 3.36 4.86 16.65
C GLN A 83 3.26 6.32 16.17
N PRO A 84 4.03 6.81 15.19
CA PRO A 84 3.87 8.16 14.66
C PRO A 84 2.46 8.43 14.12
N PHE A 85 1.83 7.45 13.44
CA PHE A 85 0.47 7.59 12.92
C PHE A 85 -0.54 7.68 14.06
N TRP A 86 -0.43 6.81 15.03
CA TRP A 86 -1.30 6.82 16.20
C TRP A 86 -1.17 8.12 16.99
N MET A 87 0.05 8.59 17.20
CA MET A 87 0.29 9.87 17.88
C MET A 87 -0.28 11.07 17.11
N ALA A 88 -0.17 11.09 15.78
CA ALA A 88 -0.74 12.16 14.97
C ALA A 88 -2.28 12.17 15.03
N ILE A 89 -2.92 11.00 15.07
CA ILE A 89 -4.37 10.87 15.29
C ILE A 89 -4.74 11.39 16.69
N ALA A 90 -4.03 10.98 17.74
CA ALA A 90 -4.27 11.42 19.10
C ALA A 90 -4.15 12.95 19.23
N LEU A 91 -3.12 13.55 18.63
CA LEU A 91 -2.93 15.01 18.59
C LEU A 91 -4.07 15.70 17.83
N SER A 92 -4.53 15.14 16.70
CA SER A 92 -5.67 15.67 15.96
C SER A 92 -6.98 15.60 16.75
N CYS A 93 -7.17 14.55 17.56
CA CYS A 93 -8.30 14.45 18.49
C CYS A 93 -8.23 15.54 19.56
N MET A 94 -7.05 15.78 20.15
CA MET A 94 -6.88 16.84 21.16
C MET A 94 -7.19 18.24 20.60
N LEU A 95 -6.97 18.47 19.32
CA LEU A 95 -7.33 19.71 18.63
C LEU A 95 -8.82 19.79 18.26
N GLY A 96 -9.59 18.72 18.36
CA GLY A 96 -11.02 18.67 18.04
C GLY A 96 -11.36 18.93 16.58
N GLN A 97 -10.41 18.70 15.64
CA GLN A 97 -10.60 19.15 14.26
C GLN A 97 -10.82 18.00 13.26
N ILE A 98 -10.89 16.74 13.71
CA ILE A 98 -11.23 15.61 12.84
C ILE A 98 -12.68 15.76 12.37
N GLY A 99 -12.89 15.61 11.05
CA GLY A 99 -14.21 15.79 10.41
C GLY A 99 -14.52 17.23 9.99
N LEU A 100 -13.68 18.20 10.33
CA LEU A 100 -13.84 19.57 9.88
C LEU A 100 -13.10 19.80 8.54
N PRO A 101 -13.70 20.51 7.57
CA PRO A 101 -13.03 20.81 6.31
C PRO A 101 -11.67 21.48 6.51
N GLY A 102 -10.59 20.86 5.98
CA GLY A 102 -9.22 21.36 6.12
C GLY A 102 -8.60 21.17 7.50
N GLY A 103 -9.22 20.37 8.39
CA GLY A 103 -8.71 20.04 9.71
C GLY A 103 -8.46 18.55 9.90
N GLY A 104 -7.92 18.17 11.05
CA GLY A 104 -7.77 16.79 11.48
C GLY A 104 -6.48 16.10 10.98
N PHE A 105 -6.61 14.81 10.68
CA PHE A 105 -5.49 13.96 10.27
C PHE A 105 -5.57 13.63 8.78
N GLY A 106 -4.45 13.77 8.06
CA GLY A 106 -4.32 13.47 6.65
C GLY A 106 -3.20 12.48 6.36
N PHE A 107 -3.53 11.44 5.60
CA PHE A 107 -2.58 10.43 5.20
C PHE A 107 -2.84 9.95 3.78
N GLY A 108 -1.85 10.16 2.92
CA GLY A 108 -1.83 9.60 1.58
C GLY A 108 -3.02 9.97 0.70
N TYR A 109 -3.50 11.20 0.76
CA TYR A 109 -4.60 11.68 -0.09
C TYR A 109 -4.28 11.46 -1.57
N SER A 110 -5.24 10.91 -2.31
CA SER A 110 -5.13 10.50 -3.72
C SER A 110 -3.99 9.50 -4.02
N ALA A 111 -3.26 9.05 -3.01
CA ALA A 111 -2.20 8.05 -3.17
C ALA A 111 -2.58 6.70 -2.55
N THR A 112 -3.06 6.69 -1.30
CA THR A 112 -3.46 5.47 -0.57
C THR A 112 -4.95 5.41 -0.30
N ASN A 113 -5.63 6.54 -0.35
CA ASN A 113 -7.08 6.65 -0.22
C ASN A 113 -7.64 7.51 -1.37
N PHE A 114 -8.96 7.60 -1.44
CA PHE A 114 -9.66 8.30 -2.53
C PHE A 114 -10.03 9.74 -2.18
N ILE A 115 -9.58 10.25 -1.05
CA ILE A 115 -9.86 11.62 -0.62
C ILE A 115 -9.09 12.60 -1.51
N GLY A 116 -9.78 13.64 -1.96
CA GLY A 116 -9.24 14.67 -2.85
C GLY A 116 -9.47 14.43 -4.34
N GLY A 117 -10.02 13.27 -4.73
CA GLY A 117 -10.47 13.02 -6.10
C GLY A 117 -11.94 13.40 -6.27
N ASN A 118 -12.25 14.27 -7.23
CA ASN A 118 -13.64 14.61 -7.59
C ASN A 118 -14.12 13.78 -8.78
N PHE A 119 -14.09 12.46 -8.65
CA PHE A 119 -14.54 11.55 -9.70
C PHE A 119 -15.11 10.27 -9.11
N VAL A 120 -15.97 9.61 -9.86
CA VAL A 120 -16.49 8.28 -9.47
C VAL A 120 -15.35 7.28 -9.56
N ILE A 121 -15.13 6.54 -8.47
CA ILE A 121 -14.12 5.47 -8.44
C ILE A 121 -14.50 4.43 -9.51
N PRO A 122 -13.60 4.14 -10.46
CA PRO A 122 -13.88 3.14 -11.49
C PRO A 122 -14.26 1.79 -10.89
N PRO A 123 -15.41 1.20 -11.24
CA PRO A 123 -15.82 -0.11 -10.73
C PRO A 123 -15.07 -1.25 -11.43
N ALA A 124 -13.75 -1.21 -11.34
CA ALA A 124 -12.86 -2.14 -12.04
C ALA A 124 -13.21 -3.60 -11.78
N ALA A 125 -13.16 -4.41 -12.81
CA ALA A 125 -13.18 -5.85 -12.67
C ALA A 125 -11.81 -6.36 -12.20
N ALA A 126 -11.81 -7.52 -11.57
CA ALA A 126 -10.60 -8.26 -11.22
C ALA A 126 -10.58 -9.59 -11.98
N PHE A 127 -9.41 -10.09 -12.28
CA PHE A 127 -9.25 -11.43 -12.81
C PHE A 127 -9.75 -12.47 -11.80
N PRO A 128 -10.29 -13.62 -12.26
CA PRO A 128 -10.66 -14.71 -11.37
C PRO A 128 -9.46 -15.15 -10.53
N GLN A 129 -9.64 -15.23 -9.21
CA GLN A 129 -8.55 -15.60 -8.28
C GLN A 129 -8.55 -17.11 -7.94
N GLY A 130 -9.62 -17.84 -8.28
CA GLY A 130 -9.80 -19.22 -7.85
C GLY A 130 -9.93 -19.33 -6.32
N ILE A 131 -9.63 -20.52 -5.81
CA ILE A 131 -9.66 -20.83 -4.38
C ILE A 131 -8.25 -21.19 -3.93
N ASN A 132 -7.67 -20.39 -3.04
CA ASN A 132 -6.40 -20.72 -2.42
C ASN A 132 -6.59 -21.87 -1.42
N GLN A 133 -5.92 -22.99 -1.66
CA GLN A 133 -5.94 -24.16 -0.77
C GLN A 133 -5.07 -23.95 0.49
N VAL A 134 -4.08 -23.07 0.43
CA VAL A 134 -3.24 -22.68 1.57
C VAL A 134 -4.03 -21.71 2.43
N LYS A 135 -4.27 -22.06 3.69
CA LYS A 135 -5.04 -21.23 4.63
C LYS A 135 -4.14 -20.32 5.49
N ASP A 136 -2.92 -20.78 5.76
CA ASP A 136 -1.94 -20.00 6.50
C ASP A 136 -1.33 -18.92 5.61
N PHE A 137 -0.89 -17.84 6.22
CA PHE A 137 -0.16 -16.79 5.53
C PHE A 137 1.03 -16.29 6.35
N ILE A 138 2.00 -15.72 5.67
CA ILE A 138 3.17 -15.10 6.29
C ILE A 138 3.10 -13.59 6.04
N PRO A 139 3.12 -12.73 7.07
CA PRO A 139 3.22 -11.29 6.85
C PRO A 139 4.45 -10.95 6.01
N VAL A 140 4.27 -10.05 5.04
CA VAL A 140 5.33 -9.70 4.08
C VAL A 140 6.61 -9.19 4.75
N ALA A 141 6.50 -8.53 5.89
CA ALA A 141 7.65 -8.06 6.69
C ALA A 141 8.46 -9.19 7.33
N ARG A 142 7.94 -10.43 7.36
CA ARG A 142 8.59 -11.59 7.98
C ARG A 142 9.26 -12.54 6.99
N ILE A 143 9.53 -12.12 5.77
CA ILE A 143 10.21 -12.96 4.76
C ILE A 143 11.59 -13.43 5.24
N SER A 144 12.36 -12.58 5.91
CA SER A 144 13.65 -13.00 6.46
C SER A 144 13.51 -14.09 7.51
N ASP A 145 12.55 -13.98 8.41
CA ASP A 145 12.26 -15.01 9.41
C ASP A 145 11.73 -16.31 8.77
N LEU A 146 10.83 -16.21 7.82
CA LEU A 146 10.33 -17.34 7.04
C LEU A 146 11.47 -18.20 6.49
N LEU A 147 12.46 -17.57 5.89
CA LEU A 147 13.56 -18.27 5.24
C LEU A 147 14.64 -18.75 6.23
N LEU A 148 14.83 -18.06 7.36
CA LEU A 148 15.87 -18.39 8.35
C LEU A 148 15.42 -19.33 9.43
N LYS A 149 14.11 -19.40 9.72
CA LYS A 149 13.55 -20.12 10.88
C LYS A 149 12.48 -21.15 10.49
N PRO A 150 12.72 -22.02 9.49
CA PRO A 150 11.70 -23.00 9.08
C PRO A 150 11.32 -23.90 10.27
N GLY A 151 10.02 -24.20 10.39
CA GLY A 151 9.48 -25.04 11.47
C GLY A 151 9.27 -24.32 12.80
N THR A 152 9.66 -23.05 12.95
CA THR A 152 9.38 -22.31 14.19
C THR A 152 8.01 -21.63 14.14
N ASN A 153 7.40 -21.49 15.31
CA ASN A 153 6.13 -20.80 15.44
C ASN A 153 6.32 -19.29 15.60
N PHE A 154 5.34 -18.52 15.14
CA PHE A 154 5.23 -17.09 15.39
C PHE A 154 3.77 -16.71 15.62
N GLU A 155 3.57 -15.67 16.42
CA GLU A 155 2.26 -15.09 16.67
C GLU A 155 2.02 -13.91 15.71
N PHE A 156 0.81 -13.84 15.18
CA PHE A 156 0.34 -12.70 14.41
C PHE A 156 -1.17 -12.57 14.59
N ASP A 157 -1.62 -11.37 14.97
CA ASP A 157 -3.03 -11.01 15.15
C ASP A 157 -3.79 -11.98 16.09
N GLY A 158 -3.13 -12.38 17.20
CA GLY A 158 -3.66 -13.31 18.20
C GLY A 158 -3.75 -14.77 17.76
N GLN A 159 -3.17 -15.13 16.63
CA GLN A 159 -3.10 -16.51 16.13
C GLN A 159 -1.66 -16.98 15.99
N ASN A 160 -1.47 -18.30 16.11
CA ASN A 160 -0.16 -18.93 15.94
C ASN A 160 -0.03 -19.56 14.56
N TYR A 161 1.08 -19.27 13.90
CA TYR A 161 1.45 -19.81 12.60
C TYR A 161 2.83 -20.46 12.68
N THR A 162 3.15 -21.33 11.70
CA THR A 162 4.46 -22.00 11.59
C THR A 162 5.11 -21.64 10.27
N TYR A 163 6.38 -21.26 10.29
CA TYR A 163 7.12 -21.01 9.06
C TYR A 163 7.35 -22.33 8.29
N PRO A 164 6.91 -22.44 7.02
CA PRO A 164 7.21 -23.59 6.18
C PRO A 164 8.70 -23.63 5.80
N ASN A 165 9.17 -24.82 5.40
CA ASN A 165 10.50 -24.97 4.81
C ASN A 165 10.45 -24.59 3.31
N THR A 166 10.65 -23.33 3.01
CA THR A 166 10.59 -22.76 1.67
C THR A 166 11.81 -23.18 0.83
N LYS A 167 11.59 -23.91 -0.25
CA LYS A 167 12.63 -24.38 -1.15
C LYS A 167 12.82 -23.51 -2.38
N ILE A 168 11.75 -22.93 -2.87
CA ILE A 168 11.77 -22.06 -4.06
C ILE A 168 11.15 -20.72 -3.68
N VAL A 169 11.84 -19.64 -4.05
CA VAL A 169 11.30 -18.30 -4.05
C VAL A 169 11.13 -17.85 -5.50
N TYR A 170 9.91 -17.58 -5.90
CA TYR A 170 9.61 -16.99 -7.20
C TYR A 170 9.11 -15.57 -7.01
N TRP A 171 9.81 -14.59 -7.56
CA TRP A 171 9.50 -13.18 -7.40
C TRP A 171 9.12 -12.55 -8.74
N ALA A 172 7.88 -12.09 -8.85
CA ALA A 172 7.38 -11.36 -10.00
C ALA A 172 6.82 -10.01 -9.57
N GLY A 173 7.41 -8.93 -10.05
CA GLY A 173 7.06 -7.56 -9.69
C GLY A 173 7.66 -7.07 -8.37
N GLY A 174 8.15 -5.85 -8.37
CA GLY A 174 8.82 -5.23 -7.24
C GLY A 174 10.23 -5.75 -6.97
N ASN A 175 10.88 -5.20 -5.94
CA ASN A 175 12.26 -5.56 -5.58
C ASN A 175 12.39 -5.60 -4.04
N PRO A 176 12.52 -6.79 -3.42
CA PRO A 176 12.58 -6.92 -1.96
C PRO A 176 13.77 -6.18 -1.36
N PHE A 177 14.89 -6.05 -2.09
CA PHE A 177 16.08 -5.34 -1.63
C PHE A 177 15.93 -3.81 -1.64
N HIS A 178 14.76 -3.29 -2.08
CA HIS A 178 14.40 -1.87 -1.98
C HIS A 178 13.24 -1.63 -1.02
N HIS A 179 12.47 -2.67 -0.68
CA HIS A 179 11.22 -2.51 0.07
C HIS A 179 11.25 -3.10 1.47
N HIS A 180 12.13 -4.09 1.72
CA HIS A 180 12.16 -4.77 3.01
C HIS A 180 13.11 -4.11 4.01
N GLN A 181 12.80 -4.33 5.28
CA GLN A 181 13.61 -3.93 6.42
C GLN A 181 14.81 -4.87 6.55
N ASP A 182 15.85 -4.41 7.25
CA ASP A 182 17.07 -5.17 7.56
C ASP A 182 17.61 -5.96 6.35
N LEU A 183 18.10 -5.22 5.37
CA LEU A 183 18.67 -5.82 4.15
C LEU A 183 19.85 -6.76 4.43
N GLY A 184 20.57 -6.53 5.54
CA GLY A 184 21.65 -7.42 5.99
C GLY A 184 21.13 -8.80 6.38
N LEU A 185 20.03 -8.86 7.11
CA LEU A 185 19.35 -10.11 7.47
C LEU A 185 18.70 -10.76 6.23
N LEU A 186 18.06 -9.96 5.37
CA LEU A 186 17.48 -10.45 4.12
C LEU A 186 18.50 -11.09 3.21
N MET A 187 19.70 -10.51 3.06
CA MET A 187 20.78 -11.12 2.27
C MET A 187 21.23 -12.48 2.80
N LYS A 188 21.22 -12.67 4.12
CA LYS A 188 21.49 -13.98 4.74
C LYS A 188 20.38 -14.98 4.48
N ALA A 189 19.12 -14.51 4.61
CA ALA A 189 17.93 -15.30 4.39
C ALA A 189 17.83 -15.77 2.93
N TRP A 190 18.16 -14.90 1.98
CA TRP A 190 18.07 -15.15 0.54
C TRP A 190 18.97 -16.28 0.03
N LYS A 191 19.93 -16.70 0.83
CA LYS A 191 20.82 -17.84 0.54
C LYS A 191 20.28 -19.18 1.01
N LYS A 192 19.07 -19.23 1.60
CA LYS A 192 18.49 -20.44 2.20
C LYS A 192 17.63 -21.26 1.23
N PRO A 193 16.82 -20.65 0.36
CA PRO A 193 16.11 -21.41 -0.67
C PRO A 193 17.06 -22.17 -1.58
N ASP A 194 16.62 -23.31 -2.08
CA ASP A 194 17.38 -24.10 -3.05
C ASP A 194 17.46 -23.38 -4.41
N THR A 195 16.43 -22.58 -4.73
CA THR A 195 16.35 -21.83 -5.99
C THR A 195 15.59 -20.52 -5.81
N VAL A 196 16.13 -19.44 -6.35
CA VAL A 196 15.47 -18.14 -6.46
C VAL A 196 15.26 -17.79 -7.93
N ILE A 197 14.00 -17.57 -8.31
CA ILE A 197 13.60 -17.20 -9.67
C ILE A 197 13.02 -15.78 -9.63
N CYS A 198 13.30 -14.97 -10.62
CA CYS A 198 12.60 -13.69 -10.78
C CYS A 198 12.25 -13.38 -12.23
N ASN A 199 11.10 -12.70 -12.42
CA ASN A 199 10.80 -11.96 -13.64
C ASN A 199 11.33 -10.54 -13.48
N GLU A 200 12.23 -10.11 -14.37
CA GLU A 200 12.80 -8.77 -14.24
C GLU A 200 13.21 -8.22 -15.62
N TRP A 201 13.02 -6.92 -15.80
CA TRP A 201 13.34 -6.23 -17.04
C TRP A 201 14.74 -5.58 -17.02
N CYS A 202 15.39 -5.51 -15.86
CA CYS A 202 16.74 -4.95 -15.73
C CYS A 202 17.55 -5.66 -14.65
N TRP A 203 18.88 -5.51 -14.69
CA TRP A 203 19.81 -6.07 -13.70
C TRP A 203 19.82 -5.25 -12.39
N ASN A 204 18.73 -5.27 -11.67
CA ASN A 204 18.61 -4.65 -10.34
C ASN A 204 19.18 -5.55 -9.22
N SER A 205 19.00 -5.14 -7.97
CA SER A 205 19.52 -5.87 -6.81
C SER A 205 18.86 -7.23 -6.59
N LEU A 206 17.62 -7.45 -7.03
CA LEU A 206 16.95 -8.76 -7.00
C LEU A 206 17.53 -9.67 -8.09
N ALA A 207 17.54 -9.23 -9.35
CA ALA A 207 18.04 -10.02 -10.47
C ALA A 207 19.49 -10.52 -10.23
N LYS A 208 20.34 -9.65 -9.66
CA LYS A 208 21.73 -10.00 -9.30
C LYS A 208 21.85 -11.02 -8.15
N ARG A 209 20.75 -11.38 -7.49
CA ARG A 209 20.69 -12.33 -6.36
C ARG A 209 19.72 -13.49 -6.62
N SER A 210 19.31 -13.65 -7.85
CA SER A 210 18.46 -14.75 -8.29
C SER A 210 19.30 -15.77 -9.06
N ASP A 211 18.95 -17.04 -8.97
CA ASP A 211 19.58 -18.13 -9.69
C ASP A 211 19.10 -18.18 -11.14
N ILE A 212 17.81 -17.83 -11.35
CA ILE A 212 17.17 -17.79 -12.66
C ILE A 212 16.52 -16.43 -12.83
N VAL A 213 16.87 -15.72 -13.91
CA VAL A 213 16.25 -14.46 -14.30
C VAL A 213 15.52 -14.66 -15.62
N LEU A 214 14.20 -14.50 -15.60
CA LEU A 214 13.36 -14.55 -16.78
C LEU A 214 13.11 -13.11 -17.25
N PRO A 215 13.63 -12.70 -18.44
CA PRO A 215 13.48 -11.35 -18.91
C PRO A 215 12.02 -11.07 -19.26
N CYS A 216 11.43 -10.06 -18.61
CA CYS A 216 10.06 -9.64 -18.86
C CYS A 216 10.00 -8.32 -19.62
N THR A 217 8.86 -8.09 -20.30
CA THR A 217 8.61 -6.86 -21.07
C THR A 217 8.28 -5.70 -20.15
N THR A 218 8.65 -4.52 -20.59
CA THR A 218 8.16 -3.26 -20.04
C THR A 218 6.77 -2.93 -20.58
N PRO A 219 6.01 -2.01 -19.98
CA PRO A 219 4.71 -1.55 -20.53
C PRO A 219 4.78 -0.99 -21.95
N LEU A 220 5.96 -0.53 -22.41
CA LEU A 220 6.14 -0.01 -23.77
C LEU A 220 6.28 -1.11 -24.84
N GLU A 221 6.56 -2.33 -24.41
CA GLU A 221 6.83 -3.47 -25.27
C GLU A 221 5.62 -4.40 -25.44
N ARG A 222 4.47 -4.08 -24.84
CA ARG A 222 3.25 -4.88 -24.92
C ARG A 222 1.98 -4.05 -25.04
N GLU A 223 0.92 -4.66 -25.53
CA GLU A 223 -0.44 -4.12 -25.42
C GLU A 223 -0.98 -4.37 -24.00
N ASP A 224 -1.62 -3.37 -23.40
CA ASP A 224 -2.21 -3.51 -22.06
C ASP A 224 -3.36 -2.51 -21.85
N LEU A 225 -4.02 -2.57 -20.70
CA LEU A 225 -5.00 -1.62 -20.22
C LEU A 225 -4.50 -0.96 -18.94
N GLY A 226 -4.51 0.37 -18.92
CA GLY A 226 -4.21 1.15 -17.71
C GLY A 226 -5.49 1.56 -17.00
N LEU A 227 -5.63 1.16 -15.76
CA LEU A 227 -6.72 1.56 -14.89
C LEU A 227 -6.25 1.55 -13.44
N THR A 228 -6.58 2.58 -12.71
CA THR A 228 -6.35 2.65 -11.26
C THR A 228 -7.56 3.30 -10.59
N PRO A 229 -7.94 2.90 -9.38
CA PRO A 229 -9.03 3.55 -8.66
C PRO A 229 -8.69 4.99 -8.20
N ARG A 230 -7.47 5.47 -8.47
CA ARG A 230 -7.01 6.83 -8.12
C ARG A 230 -6.98 7.79 -9.29
N ASP A 231 -7.40 7.34 -10.45
CA ASP A 231 -7.44 8.11 -11.68
C ASP A 231 -8.78 7.85 -12.39
N PRO A 232 -9.47 8.88 -12.91
CA PRO A 232 -10.76 8.69 -13.56
C PRO A 232 -10.66 8.08 -14.97
N TYR A 233 -9.50 7.71 -15.43
CA TYR A 233 -9.33 7.21 -16.79
C TYR A 233 -9.06 5.70 -16.83
N ILE A 234 -9.67 5.04 -17.81
CA ILE A 234 -9.17 3.80 -18.38
C ILE A 234 -8.51 4.13 -19.72
N ILE A 235 -7.30 3.65 -19.92
CA ILE A 235 -6.52 3.92 -21.13
C ILE A 235 -6.09 2.64 -21.83
N LYS A 236 -6.04 2.67 -23.15
CA LYS A 236 -5.33 1.69 -23.93
C LYS A 236 -3.83 1.99 -23.87
N MET A 237 -3.06 1.05 -23.39
CA MET A 237 -1.60 1.10 -23.42
C MET A 237 -1.12 0.37 -24.67
N SER A 238 -0.84 1.12 -25.72
CA SER A 238 -0.38 0.52 -26.99
C SER A 238 1.09 0.15 -26.91
N LYS A 239 1.43 -0.99 -27.48
CA LYS A 239 2.81 -1.38 -27.72
C LYS A 239 3.49 -0.34 -28.61
N LEU A 240 4.61 0.19 -28.18
CA LEU A 240 5.39 1.22 -28.88
C LEU A 240 6.69 0.68 -29.47
N THR A 241 7.20 -0.42 -28.98
CA THR A 241 8.43 -1.05 -29.45
C THR A 241 8.35 -2.55 -29.34
N GLU A 242 9.15 -3.27 -30.12
CA GLU A 242 9.26 -4.72 -29.99
C GLU A 242 9.97 -5.10 -28.70
N PRO A 243 9.57 -6.25 -28.08
CA PRO A 243 10.29 -6.78 -26.93
C PRO A 243 11.77 -6.94 -27.20
N TYR A 244 12.59 -6.54 -26.21
CA TYR A 244 14.04 -6.67 -26.36
C TYR A 244 14.47 -8.13 -26.30
N GLN A 245 15.08 -8.64 -27.37
CA GLN A 245 15.63 -10.01 -27.49
C GLN A 245 14.64 -11.11 -27.05
N TYR A 246 14.89 -11.73 -25.91
CA TYR A 246 14.11 -12.86 -25.36
C TYR A 246 13.06 -12.45 -24.34
N SER A 247 12.85 -11.14 -24.13
CA SER A 247 11.84 -10.67 -23.18
C SER A 247 10.44 -11.11 -23.59
N ARG A 248 9.66 -11.56 -22.62
CA ARG A 248 8.26 -12.00 -22.79
C ARG A 248 7.36 -11.33 -21.78
N ASP A 249 6.09 -11.21 -22.11
CA ASP A 249 5.09 -10.76 -21.13
C ASP A 249 5.02 -11.75 -19.97
N ASP A 250 4.76 -11.26 -18.76
CA ASP A 250 4.59 -12.14 -17.59
C ASP A 250 3.51 -13.21 -17.83
N PHE A 251 2.42 -12.87 -18.54
CA PHE A 251 1.40 -13.83 -18.93
C PHE A 251 1.98 -14.97 -19.78
N ASP A 252 2.83 -14.67 -20.76
CA ASP A 252 3.46 -15.66 -21.62
C ASP A 252 4.50 -16.50 -20.86
N ILE A 253 5.25 -15.89 -19.91
CA ILE A 253 6.19 -16.59 -19.05
C ILE A 253 5.44 -17.62 -18.20
N PHE A 254 4.40 -17.19 -17.47
CA PHE A 254 3.62 -18.09 -16.62
C PHE A 254 2.82 -19.11 -17.42
N SER A 255 2.30 -18.75 -18.60
CA SER A 255 1.66 -19.72 -19.51
C SER A 255 2.63 -20.81 -19.97
N GLY A 256 3.88 -20.44 -20.27
CA GLY A 256 4.93 -21.40 -20.59
C GLY A 256 5.20 -22.38 -19.45
N ILE A 257 5.34 -21.87 -18.22
CA ILE A 257 5.52 -22.70 -17.02
C ILE A 257 4.30 -23.62 -16.81
N ALA A 258 3.08 -23.06 -16.89
CA ALA A 258 1.84 -23.83 -16.74
C ALA A 258 1.70 -24.94 -17.79
N LYS A 259 2.16 -24.69 -19.02
CA LYS A 259 2.19 -25.70 -20.09
C LYS A 259 3.09 -26.87 -19.73
N GLU A 260 4.32 -26.60 -19.29
CA GLU A 260 5.26 -27.66 -18.89
C GLU A 260 4.76 -28.43 -17.64
N MET A 261 3.98 -27.78 -16.79
CA MET A 261 3.32 -28.41 -15.63
C MET A 261 2.03 -29.17 -16.00
N GLY A 262 1.55 -29.10 -17.25
CA GLY A 262 0.31 -29.74 -17.70
C GLY A 262 -0.98 -29.05 -17.18
N VAL A 263 -0.92 -27.78 -16.79
CA VAL A 263 -2.05 -27.03 -16.20
C VAL A 263 -2.36 -25.73 -16.97
N LEU A 264 -1.97 -25.65 -18.24
CA LEU A 264 -2.12 -24.45 -19.05
C LEU A 264 -3.58 -23.94 -19.10
N ASP A 265 -4.53 -24.85 -19.38
CA ASP A 265 -5.94 -24.47 -19.50
C ASP A 265 -6.51 -23.97 -18.16
N ASN A 266 -6.07 -24.54 -17.04
CA ASN A 266 -6.46 -24.06 -15.72
C ASN A 266 -5.91 -22.67 -15.41
N PHE A 267 -4.71 -22.37 -15.90
CA PHE A 267 -4.09 -21.05 -15.70
C PHE A 267 -4.70 -19.99 -16.61
N THR A 268 -4.89 -20.32 -17.90
CA THR A 268 -5.36 -19.35 -18.91
C THR A 268 -6.88 -19.29 -19.05
N ASP A 269 -7.61 -20.27 -18.50
CA ASP A 269 -9.04 -20.49 -18.77
C ASP A 269 -9.33 -20.56 -20.30
N GLY A 270 -8.37 -21.14 -21.05
CA GLY A 270 -8.41 -21.24 -22.50
C GLY A 270 -8.34 -19.93 -23.27
N LYS A 271 -8.02 -18.81 -22.61
CA LYS A 271 -8.00 -17.47 -23.20
C LYS A 271 -6.59 -16.99 -23.50
N THR A 272 -6.44 -16.25 -24.59
CA THR A 272 -5.23 -15.45 -24.88
C THR A 272 -5.22 -14.18 -24.03
N LYS A 273 -4.08 -13.48 -23.98
CA LYS A 273 -3.97 -12.18 -23.28
C LYS A 273 -4.91 -11.12 -23.86
N GLU A 274 -5.10 -11.09 -25.19
CA GLU A 274 -6.03 -10.17 -25.84
C GLU A 274 -7.49 -10.47 -25.46
N GLN A 275 -7.83 -11.76 -25.37
CA GLN A 275 -9.15 -12.18 -24.91
C GLN A 275 -9.38 -11.82 -23.43
N TRP A 276 -8.34 -11.93 -22.58
CA TRP A 276 -8.40 -11.49 -21.21
C TRP A 276 -8.55 -9.97 -21.08
N GLN A 277 -7.85 -9.19 -21.87
CA GLN A 277 -7.99 -7.72 -21.90
C GLN A 277 -9.41 -7.31 -22.32
N LYS A 278 -9.94 -7.93 -23.36
CA LYS A 278 -11.33 -7.70 -23.80
C LYS A 278 -12.34 -8.10 -22.72
N TRP A 279 -12.11 -9.23 -22.08
CA TRP A 279 -12.97 -9.74 -21.01
C TRP A 279 -13.01 -8.76 -19.82
N ILE A 280 -11.85 -8.37 -19.28
CA ILE A 280 -11.80 -7.49 -18.11
C ILE A 280 -12.37 -6.09 -18.38
N TYR A 281 -12.20 -5.59 -19.61
CA TYR A 281 -12.85 -4.36 -20.05
C TYR A 281 -14.37 -4.49 -20.03
N ASN A 282 -14.91 -5.56 -20.62
CA ASN A 282 -16.34 -5.80 -20.69
C ASN A 282 -16.95 -6.00 -19.31
N GLU A 283 -16.32 -6.74 -18.42
CA GLU A 283 -16.75 -6.89 -17.03
C GLU A 283 -16.75 -5.53 -16.29
N THR A 284 -15.74 -4.70 -16.51
CA THR A 284 -15.70 -3.33 -15.98
C THR A 284 -16.84 -2.49 -16.54
N ARG A 285 -17.13 -2.61 -17.82
CA ARG A 285 -18.25 -1.92 -18.50
C ARG A 285 -19.61 -2.35 -17.94
N GLU A 286 -19.82 -3.64 -17.69
CA GLU A 286 -21.05 -4.14 -17.09
C GLU A 286 -21.23 -3.66 -15.64
N LYS A 287 -20.17 -3.66 -14.85
CA LYS A 287 -20.20 -3.08 -13.50
C LYS A 287 -20.49 -1.58 -13.52
N SER A 288 -19.94 -0.86 -14.50
CA SER A 288 -20.17 0.56 -14.71
C SER A 288 -21.62 0.85 -15.07
N LEU A 289 -22.22 0.03 -15.93
CA LEU A 289 -23.61 0.17 -16.33
C LEU A 289 -24.57 0.03 -15.14
N LYS A 290 -24.26 -0.84 -14.17
CA LYS A 290 -25.04 -0.97 -12.91
C LYS A 290 -24.99 0.31 -12.05
N GLN A 291 -24.02 1.17 -12.29
CA GLN A 291 -23.87 2.50 -11.66
C GLN A 291 -24.32 3.64 -12.59
N ASN A 292 -25.08 3.33 -13.65
CA ASN A 292 -25.51 4.29 -14.68
C ASN A 292 -24.36 4.98 -15.42
N ILE A 293 -23.19 4.35 -15.53
CA ILE A 293 -22.04 4.85 -16.28
C ILE A 293 -21.97 4.10 -17.60
N ASN A 294 -22.21 4.82 -18.70
CA ASN A 294 -22.21 4.25 -20.05
C ASN A 294 -20.80 4.29 -20.66
N MET A 295 -20.06 3.20 -20.51
CA MET A 295 -18.78 3.02 -21.22
C MET A 295 -19.02 2.59 -22.67
N PRO A 296 -18.18 3.01 -23.63
CA PRO A 296 -18.26 2.58 -25.02
C PRO A 296 -18.05 1.07 -25.18
N SER A 297 -18.33 0.53 -26.36
CA SER A 297 -17.94 -0.83 -26.70
C SER A 297 -16.41 -0.98 -26.63
N TYR A 298 -15.91 -2.21 -26.46
CA TYR A 298 -14.46 -2.45 -26.47
C TYR A 298 -13.81 -1.94 -27.76
N ASP A 299 -14.44 -2.19 -28.91
CA ASP A 299 -13.89 -1.83 -30.20
C ASP A 299 -13.84 -0.29 -30.41
N ASP A 300 -14.85 0.44 -29.90
CA ASP A 300 -14.85 1.91 -29.91
C ASP A 300 -13.85 2.50 -28.91
N PHE A 301 -13.71 1.87 -27.76
CA PHE A 301 -12.68 2.23 -26.77
C PHE A 301 -11.28 2.07 -27.37
N ILE A 302 -10.98 0.94 -28.02
CA ILE A 302 -9.66 0.69 -28.63
C ILE A 302 -9.34 1.71 -29.73
N LYS A 303 -10.35 2.15 -30.50
CA LYS A 303 -10.18 3.21 -31.52
C LYS A 303 -9.88 4.57 -30.89
N LYS A 304 -10.60 4.92 -29.80
CA LYS A 304 -10.44 6.19 -29.11
C LYS A 304 -9.19 6.24 -28.24
N GLY A 305 -8.82 5.11 -27.64
CA GLY A 305 -7.65 4.95 -26.78
C GLY A 305 -7.90 5.24 -25.28
N TRP A 306 -9.02 5.82 -24.89
CA TRP A 306 -9.31 6.14 -23.50
C TRP A 306 -10.81 6.36 -23.26
N PHE A 307 -11.21 6.21 -21.96
CA PHE A 307 -12.51 6.63 -21.45
C PHE A 307 -12.31 7.29 -20.08
N LYS A 308 -12.97 8.44 -19.86
CA LYS A 308 -12.98 9.13 -18.54
C LYS A 308 -14.26 8.76 -17.81
N PHE A 309 -14.14 8.26 -16.59
CA PHE A 309 -15.25 8.11 -15.67
C PHE A 309 -15.77 9.49 -15.25
N PRO A 310 -17.08 9.63 -14.96
CA PRO A 310 -17.68 10.92 -14.63
C PRO A 310 -17.12 11.46 -13.32
N ASP A 311 -17.12 12.77 -13.19
CA ASP A 311 -16.91 13.45 -11.93
C ASP A 311 -18.10 13.17 -10.98
N HIS A 312 -17.89 13.24 -9.67
CA HIS A 312 -18.99 13.20 -8.73
C HIS A 312 -19.95 14.33 -9.09
N ARG A 313 -21.25 14.02 -9.11
CA ARG A 313 -22.26 15.08 -9.16
C ARG A 313 -22.07 15.91 -7.90
N GLU A 314 -21.84 17.21 -8.05
CA GLU A 314 -22.06 18.13 -6.96
C GLU A 314 -23.54 17.98 -6.62
N ASP A 315 -23.85 17.42 -5.45
CA ASP A 315 -25.18 17.52 -4.88
C ASP A 315 -25.33 19.02 -4.54
N VAL A 316 -26.11 19.68 -5.38
CA VAL A 316 -26.49 21.09 -5.23
C VAL A 316 -27.49 21.20 -4.10
#